data_9981c4486758d2df5ebea60a145a0509
#
_entry.id   9981c4486758d2df5ebea60a145a0509
#
_cell.length_a   1.000
_cell.length_b   1.000
_cell.length_c   1.000
_cell.angle_alpha   90.00
_cell.angle_beta   90.00
_cell.angle_gamma   90.00
#
_symmetry.space_group_name_H-M   'P 1'
#
loop_
_entity.id
_entity.type
_entity.pdbx_description
1 polymer ?
#
loop_
_entity_poly.entity_id
_entity_poly.type
_entity_poly.pdbx_seq_one_letter_code
_entity_poly.pdbx_strand_id
1 'polypeptide(L)'
;EKELAKKAREFKSIVKVGRTHLQDATPMTLGQEFSGYHAQLKKCILRIESALKEIHYLAQGGTAVGTGLNTRKGFDKKIIKEINKITRINFKPAINKFAALAAHDEIVNFSGSLNTTAVCLMKIANDIRFLGSGPRAGYGELILPSNEPGSSIMPGKVNPTQSEAVTMVCVKVIGNHNGITMAGSHGHFELNVFKPLIIHNILQSIEIMSDSSKTFALYCVKGIKADKKRIKHLLDNSLMLVTALVPKIGYDKA
;
A
#
# COMPACT_ATOMS: atom_id res chain seq x y z
N GLU A 1 -4.95 7.66 -0.52
CA GLU A 1 -5.47 7.87 0.83
C GLU A 1 -6.61 8.89 0.80
N LYS A 2 -6.41 10.11 0.26
CA LYS A 2 -7.40 11.21 0.26
C LYS A 2 -8.75 10.83 -0.37
N GLU A 3 -8.76 10.10 -1.47
CA GLU A 3 -10.03 9.69 -2.12
C GLU A 3 -10.80 8.68 -1.27
N LEU A 4 -10.13 7.75 -0.57
CA LEU A 4 -10.80 6.85 0.39
C LEU A 4 -11.41 7.61 1.57
N ALA A 5 -10.73 8.64 2.07
CA ALA A 5 -11.28 9.52 3.12
C ALA A 5 -12.55 10.25 2.66
N LYS A 6 -12.59 10.71 1.38
CA LYS A 6 -13.79 11.31 0.80
C LYS A 6 -14.93 10.30 0.72
N LYS A 7 -14.66 9.08 0.23
CA LYS A 7 -15.66 8.00 0.14
C LYS A 7 -16.17 7.56 1.51
N ALA A 8 -15.31 7.49 2.52
CA ALA A 8 -15.75 7.22 3.89
C ALA A 8 -16.78 8.24 4.40
N ARG A 9 -16.59 9.53 4.09
CA ARG A 9 -17.56 10.57 4.43
C ARG A 9 -18.84 10.51 3.59
N GLU A 10 -18.70 10.26 2.28
CA GLU A 10 -19.82 10.14 1.33
C GLU A 10 -20.75 9.00 1.73
N PHE A 11 -20.19 7.87 2.17
CA PHE A 11 -20.95 6.65 2.47
C PHE A 11 -21.30 6.48 3.94
N LYS A 12 -21.10 7.50 4.79
CA LYS A 12 -21.22 7.41 6.25
C LYS A 12 -22.57 6.92 6.77
N SER A 13 -23.66 7.15 6.02
CA SER A 13 -25.03 6.82 6.40
C SER A 13 -25.59 5.59 5.70
N ILE A 14 -24.81 4.91 4.86
CA ILE A 14 -25.25 3.75 4.09
C ILE A 14 -25.00 2.51 4.92
N VAL A 15 -26.05 1.97 5.55
CA VAL A 15 -25.97 0.73 6.33
C VAL A 15 -25.95 -0.47 5.41
N LYS A 16 -25.06 -1.42 5.68
CA LYS A 16 -24.82 -2.65 4.92
C LYS A 16 -24.59 -3.84 5.85
N VAL A 17 -24.64 -5.04 5.30
CA VAL A 17 -24.16 -6.25 5.97
C VAL A 17 -22.65 -6.19 6.09
N GLY A 18 -22.13 -6.33 7.31
CA GLY A 18 -20.70 -6.61 7.53
C GLY A 18 -20.40 -8.06 7.12
N ARG A 19 -19.13 -8.35 6.82
CA ARG A 19 -18.71 -9.73 6.49
C ARG A 19 -17.42 -10.09 7.21
N THR A 20 -17.42 -11.28 7.81
CA THR A 20 -16.24 -11.97 8.34
C THR A 20 -16.20 -13.37 7.73
N HIS A 21 -15.03 -13.86 7.35
CA HIS A 21 -14.91 -15.14 6.63
C HIS A 21 -15.73 -15.21 5.31
N LEU A 22 -16.04 -14.06 4.71
CA LEU A 22 -16.97 -13.88 3.59
C LEU A 22 -18.42 -14.28 3.92
N GLN A 23 -18.74 -14.55 5.18
CA GLN A 23 -20.09 -14.82 5.67
C GLN A 23 -20.73 -13.56 6.24
N ASP A 24 -22.05 -13.54 6.27
CA ASP A 24 -22.80 -12.44 6.84
C ASP A 24 -22.43 -12.21 8.32
N ALA A 25 -22.24 -10.96 8.68
CA ALA A 25 -21.95 -10.51 10.03
C ALA A 25 -22.86 -9.34 10.41
N THR A 26 -22.61 -8.78 11.58
CA THR A 26 -23.41 -7.65 12.09
C THR A 26 -23.39 -6.45 11.15
N PRO A 27 -24.45 -5.65 11.11
CA PRO A 27 -24.53 -4.45 10.28
C PRO A 27 -23.44 -3.43 10.61
N MET A 28 -22.98 -2.75 9.60
CA MET A 28 -22.08 -1.60 9.69
C MET A 28 -22.41 -0.58 8.60
N THR A 29 -21.79 0.58 8.58
CA THR A 29 -21.93 1.48 7.43
C THR A 29 -20.82 1.25 6.41
N LEU A 30 -21.13 1.45 5.13
CA LEU A 30 -20.13 1.44 4.05
C LEU A 30 -19.05 2.50 4.31
N GLY A 31 -19.42 3.62 4.92
CA GLY A 31 -18.45 4.64 5.34
C GLY A 31 -17.47 4.16 6.39
N GLN A 32 -17.89 3.31 7.36
CA GLN A 32 -17.00 2.68 8.33
C GLN A 32 -16.01 1.73 7.65
N GLU A 33 -16.47 0.93 6.68
CA GLU A 33 -15.60 0.04 5.88
C GLU A 33 -14.52 0.84 5.14
N PHE A 34 -14.89 1.90 4.41
CA PHE A 34 -13.94 2.78 3.73
C PHE A 34 -13.03 3.56 4.70
N SER A 35 -13.50 3.87 5.91
CA SER A 35 -12.67 4.50 6.94
C SER A 35 -11.54 3.58 7.40
N GLY A 36 -11.78 2.27 7.45
CA GLY A 36 -10.76 1.26 7.71
C GLY A 36 -9.66 1.28 6.66
N TYR A 37 -10.03 1.31 5.37
CA TYR A 37 -9.07 1.41 4.25
C TYR A 37 -8.23 2.69 4.32
N HIS A 38 -8.89 3.83 4.58
CA HIS A 38 -8.21 5.10 4.77
C HIS A 38 -7.19 5.05 5.93
N ALA A 39 -7.59 4.53 7.09
CA ALA A 39 -6.73 4.43 8.26
C ALA A 39 -5.51 3.53 8.03
N GLN A 40 -5.67 2.42 7.30
CA GLN A 40 -4.56 1.54 6.93
C GLN A 40 -3.54 2.26 6.06
N LEU A 41 -3.96 2.95 4.99
CA LEU A 41 -3.04 3.69 4.12
C LEU A 41 -2.38 4.87 4.81
N LYS A 42 -3.08 5.57 5.70
CA LYS A 42 -2.47 6.63 6.52
C LYS A 42 -1.31 6.11 7.35
N LYS A 43 -1.46 4.93 7.97
CA LYS A 43 -0.38 4.26 8.70
C LYS A 43 0.78 3.82 7.77
N CYS A 44 0.48 3.40 6.54
CA CYS A 44 1.52 3.06 5.57
C CYS A 44 2.37 4.28 5.20
N ILE A 45 1.77 5.43 4.98
CA ILE A 45 2.49 6.70 4.73
C ILE A 45 3.45 7.01 5.88
N LEU A 46 2.98 6.94 7.14
CA LEU A 46 3.83 7.19 8.31
C LEU A 46 5.01 6.21 8.40
N ARG A 47 4.82 4.93 8.03
CA ARG A 47 5.92 3.95 7.99
C ARG A 47 6.97 4.31 6.93
N ILE A 48 6.53 4.69 5.73
CA ILE A 48 7.41 5.14 4.64
C ILE A 48 8.19 6.38 5.08
N GLU A 49 7.52 7.38 5.65
CA GLU A 49 8.16 8.61 6.14
C GLU A 49 9.17 8.34 7.26
N SER A 50 8.89 7.36 8.11
CA SER A 50 9.82 6.94 9.16
C SER A 50 11.07 6.27 8.58
N ALA A 51 10.90 5.32 7.65
CA ALA A 51 12.01 4.61 7.02
C ALA A 51 12.89 5.53 6.15
N LEU A 52 12.30 6.56 5.51
CA LEU A 52 13.06 7.54 4.73
C LEU A 52 14.11 8.30 5.57
N LYS A 53 13.92 8.45 6.87
CA LYS A 53 14.87 9.19 7.74
C LYS A 53 16.24 8.52 7.78
N GLU A 54 16.29 7.19 7.75
CA GLU A 54 17.53 6.44 7.78
C GLU A 54 18.30 6.52 6.46
N ILE A 55 17.60 6.56 5.33
CA ILE A 55 18.19 6.67 3.99
C ILE A 55 18.94 8.01 3.77
N HIS A 56 18.67 9.01 4.58
CA HIS A 56 19.36 10.30 4.50
C HIS A 56 20.83 10.26 4.97
N TYR A 57 21.34 9.14 5.51
CA TYR A 57 22.71 9.00 5.93
C TYR A 57 23.56 8.33 4.84
N LEU A 58 24.58 9.05 4.34
CA LEU A 58 25.38 8.64 3.20
C LEU A 58 26.76 8.13 3.64
N ALA A 59 27.23 7.05 3.02
CA ALA A 59 28.56 6.48 3.22
C ALA A 59 29.69 7.30 2.59
N GLN A 60 29.39 8.41 1.91
CA GLN A 60 30.35 9.24 1.19
C GLN A 60 31.51 9.69 2.09
N GLY A 61 32.72 9.54 1.56
CA GLY A 61 33.96 9.82 2.29
C GLY A 61 34.55 8.63 3.04
N GLY A 62 33.89 7.46 3.05
CA GLY A 62 34.42 6.22 3.63
C GLY A 62 35.54 5.58 2.81
N THR A 63 35.60 5.91 1.52
CA THR A 63 36.53 5.33 0.52
C THR A 63 36.36 3.81 0.36
N ALA A 64 37.44 3.03 0.47
CA ALA A 64 37.39 1.60 0.21
C ALA A 64 36.63 0.83 1.32
N VAL A 65 36.96 1.05 2.57
CA VAL A 65 36.51 0.21 3.70
C VAL A 65 35.84 0.99 4.84
N GLY A 66 35.77 2.31 4.74
CA GLY A 66 35.14 3.16 5.79
C GLY A 66 36.13 4.08 6.51
N THR A 67 37.44 3.91 6.32
CA THR A 67 38.49 4.69 6.99
C THR A 67 38.65 6.10 6.46
N GLY A 68 38.21 6.38 5.24
CA GLY A 68 38.44 7.64 4.54
C GLY A 68 39.89 7.82 4.07
N LEU A 69 40.66 6.71 3.92
CA LEU A 69 42.04 6.73 3.47
C LEU A 69 42.19 7.50 2.15
N ASN A 70 43.23 8.33 2.05
CA ASN A 70 43.55 9.19 0.90
C ASN A 70 42.53 10.33 0.63
N THR A 71 41.63 10.65 1.56
CA THR A 71 40.79 11.85 1.48
C THR A 71 41.38 13.01 2.27
N ARG A 72 41.02 14.24 1.88
CA ARG A 72 41.33 15.43 2.69
C ARG A 72 40.40 15.48 3.92
N LYS A 73 40.90 15.99 5.04
CA LYS A 73 40.09 16.18 6.25
C LYS A 73 38.80 16.93 5.96
N GLY A 74 37.67 16.35 6.37
CA GLY A 74 36.34 16.93 6.19
C GLY A 74 35.77 16.79 4.77
N PHE A 75 36.33 15.94 3.92
CA PHE A 75 35.82 15.66 2.58
C PHE A 75 34.37 15.15 2.63
N ASP A 76 34.04 14.24 3.54
CA ASP A 76 32.71 13.69 3.74
C ASP A 76 31.64 14.78 3.96
N LYS A 77 31.92 15.73 4.83
CA LYS A 77 31.01 16.86 5.10
C LYS A 77 30.87 17.80 3.91
N LYS A 78 31.98 18.05 3.19
CA LYS A 78 31.97 18.94 2.02
C LYS A 78 31.20 18.34 0.86
N ILE A 79 31.44 17.07 0.51
CA ILE A 79 30.74 16.40 -0.59
C ILE A 79 29.23 16.31 -0.32
N ILE A 80 28.82 15.98 0.91
CA ILE A 80 27.40 15.93 1.28
C ILE A 80 26.77 17.31 1.21
N LYS A 81 27.48 18.39 1.60
CA LYS A 81 27.00 19.75 1.43
C LYS A 81 26.72 20.09 -0.04
N GLU A 82 27.58 19.66 -0.96
CA GLU A 82 27.35 19.86 -2.41
C GLU A 82 26.18 19.00 -2.91
N ILE A 83 26.08 17.75 -2.50
CA ILE A 83 24.93 16.89 -2.81
C ILE A 83 23.62 17.54 -2.33
N ASN A 84 23.59 18.09 -1.11
CA ASN A 84 22.43 18.78 -0.57
C ASN A 84 22.01 20.02 -1.39
N LYS A 85 22.99 20.77 -1.91
CA LYS A 85 22.71 21.91 -2.81
C LYS A 85 22.05 21.47 -4.11
N ILE A 86 22.56 20.39 -4.72
CA ILE A 86 22.06 19.86 -5.99
C ILE A 86 20.68 19.24 -5.83
N THR A 87 20.49 18.41 -4.80
CA THR A 87 19.25 17.64 -4.59
C THR A 87 18.18 18.39 -3.84
N ARG A 88 18.54 19.43 -3.08
CA ARG A 88 17.69 20.12 -2.11
C ARG A 88 17.16 19.20 -1.01
N ILE A 89 17.83 18.07 -0.76
CA ILE A 89 17.53 17.12 0.29
C ILE A 89 18.60 17.25 1.38
N ASN A 90 18.21 17.14 2.66
CA ASN A 90 19.12 17.27 3.77
C ASN A 90 19.77 15.91 4.11
N PHE A 91 20.69 15.45 3.29
CA PHE A 91 21.53 14.30 3.59
C PHE A 91 22.58 14.63 4.67
N LYS A 92 23.02 13.59 5.36
CA LYS A 92 24.01 13.66 6.45
C LYS A 92 25.10 12.61 6.23
N PRO A 93 26.34 12.84 6.74
CA PRO A 93 27.35 11.79 6.77
C PRO A 93 26.85 10.63 7.66
N ALA A 94 27.04 9.40 7.21
CA ALA A 94 26.80 8.24 8.04
C ALA A 94 27.67 8.33 9.32
N ILE A 95 27.06 7.99 10.46
CA ILE A 95 27.73 8.01 11.76
C ILE A 95 28.86 6.99 11.77
N ASN A 96 28.61 5.82 11.20
CA ASN A 96 29.59 4.76 11.03
C ASN A 96 29.68 4.40 9.52
N LYS A 97 30.80 4.77 8.88
CA LYS A 97 31.01 4.53 7.46
C LYS A 97 31.37 3.07 7.14
N PHE A 98 31.85 2.32 8.13
CA PHE A 98 32.09 0.88 7.98
C PHE A 98 30.78 0.15 7.76
N ALA A 99 29.78 0.39 8.63
CA ALA A 99 28.45 -0.17 8.47
C ALA A 99 27.79 0.27 7.18
N ALA A 100 27.84 1.56 6.84
CA ALA A 100 27.18 2.13 5.67
C ALA A 100 27.74 1.67 4.31
N LEU A 101 28.97 1.12 4.30
CA LEU A 101 29.58 0.50 3.10
C LEU A 101 29.28 -1.01 3.06
N ALA A 102 29.31 -1.67 4.20
CA ALA A 102 29.19 -3.11 4.34
C ALA A 102 27.75 -3.63 4.29
N ALA A 103 26.78 -2.80 4.64
CA ALA A 103 25.36 -3.19 4.75
C ALA A 103 24.45 -2.19 4.02
N HIS A 104 23.19 -2.60 3.81
CA HIS A 104 22.12 -1.77 3.23
C HIS A 104 20.81 -1.96 4.01
N ASP A 105 20.92 -2.06 5.33
CA ASP A 105 19.81 -2.33 6.25
C ASP A 105 18.70 -1.27 6.13
N GLU A 106 19.08 -0.01 5.92
CA GLU A 106 18.15 1.11 5.74
C GLU A 106 17.30 0.94 4.48
N ILE A 107 17.88 0.42 3.39
CA ILE A 107 17.13 0.15 2.15
C ILE A 107 16.24 -1.08 2.30
N VAL A 108 16.70 -2.11 3.02
CA VAL A 108 15.87 -3.29 3.35
C VAL A 108 14.67 -2.86 4.20
N ASN A 109 14.86 -2.02 5.22
CA ASN A 109 13.81 -1.46 6.04
C ASN A 109 12.83 -0.61 5.23
N PHE A 110 13.33 0.27 4.38
CA PHE A 110 12.48 1.08 3.49
C PHE A 110 11.68 0.21 2.52
N SER A 111 12.31 -0.80 1.92
CA SER A 111 11.63 -1.80 1.07
C SER A 111 10.55 -2.56 1.86
N GLY A 112 10.79 -2.88 3.13
CA GLY A 112 9.80 -3.47 4.04
C GLY A 112 8.58 -2.59 4.26
N SER A 113 8.75 -1.27 4.31
CA SER A 113 7.64 -0.32 4.40
C SER A 113 6.79 -0.28 3.11
N LEU A 114 7.43 -0.39 1.93
CA LEU A 114 6.73 -0.53 0.65
C LEU A 114 6.01 -1.88 0.55
N ASN A 115 6.64 -2.96 1.01
CA ASN A 115 6.02 -4.28 1.09
C ASN A 115 4.75 -4.28 1.96
N THR A 116 4.81 -3.67 3.14
CA THR A 116 3.62 -3.51 4.00
C THR A 116 2.53 -2.70 3.32
N THR A 117 2.91 -1.69 2.53
CA THR A 117 1.97 -0.88 1.76
C THR A 117 1.33 -1.69 0.63
N ALA A 118 2.11 -2.54 -0.05
CA ALA A 118 1.59 -3.46 -1.06
C ALA A 118 0.57 -4.45 -0.49
N VAL A 119 0.86 -5.05 0.68
CA VAL A 119 -0.08 -5.94 1.39
C VAL A 119 -1.39 -5.21 1.72
N CYS A 120 -1.29 -3.97 2.18
CA CYS A 120 -2.46 -3.13 2.47
C CYS A 120 -3.28 -2.82 1.21
N LEU A 121 -2.64 -2.39 0.13
CA LEU A 121 -3.29 -2.08 -1.15
C LEU A 121 -3.92 -3.32 -1.78
N MET A 122 -3.27 -4.47 -1.69
CA MET A 122 -3.79 -5.75 -2.16
C MET A 122 -5.14 -6.06 -1.52
N LYS A 123 -5.24 -5.93 -0.20
CA LYS A 123 -6.49 -6.15 0.55
C LYS A 123 -7.57 -5.16 0.10
N ILE A 124 -7.27 -3.88 0.03
CA ILE A 124 -8.22 -2.83 -0.36
C ILE A 124 -8.73 -3.04 -1.79
N ALA A 125 -7.84 -3.33 -2.73
CA ALA A 125 -8.19 -3.57 -4.12
C ALA A 125 -9.08 -4.82 -4.29
N ASN A 126 -8.78 -5.89 -3.55
CA ASN A 126 -9.59 -7.10 -3.54
C ASN A 126 -10.98 -6.85 -2.95
N ASP A 127 -11.10 -6.18 -1.81
CA ASP A 127 -12.40 -5.86 -1.22
C ASP A 127 -13.26 -5.02 -2.18
N ILE A 128 -12.70 -3.98 -2.78
CA ILE A 128 -13.41 -3.11 -3.73
C ILE A 128 -13.92 -3.92 -4.92
N ARG A 129 -13.10 -4.81 -5.50
CA ARG A 129 -13.57 -5.60 -6.64
C ARG A 129 -14.59 -6.68 -6.25
N PHE A 130 -14.48 -7.27 -5.04
CA PHE A 130 -15.50 -8.18 -4.51
C PHE A 130 -16.83 -7.46 -4.30
N LEU A 131 -16.82 -6.30 -3.65
CA LEU A 131 -18.03 -5.50 -3.45
C LEU A 131 -18.65 -5.03 -4.76
N GLY A 132 -17.85 -4.82 -5.82
CA GLY A 132 -18.31 -4.48 -7.17
C GLY A 132 -18.61 -5.67 -8.06
N SER A 133 -18.55 -6.91 -7.57
CA SER A 133 -18.72 -8.13 -8.35
C SER A 133 -20.17 -8.33 -8.81
N GLY A 134 -20.35 -8.91 -9.97
CA GLY A 134 -21.65 -9.23 -10.54
C GLY A 134 -22.00 -8.32 -11.73
N PRO A 135 -23.02 -7.43 -11.66
CA PRO A 135 -23.76 -6.98 -10.45
C PRO A 135 -24.91 -7.88 -10.01
N ARG A 136 -25.41 -8.79 -10.86
CA ARG A 136 -26.60 -9.61 -10.56
C ARG A 136 -26.25 -10.87 -9.76
N ALA A 137 -25.23 -11.59 -10.21
CA ALA A 137 -24.79 -12.88 -9.63
C ALA A 137 -23.63 -12.73 -8.61
N GLY A 138 -23.27 -11.52 -8.24
CA GLY A 138 -22.25 -11.24 -7.23
C GLY A 138 -22.78 -10.35 -6.11
N TYR A 139 -21.86 -9.71 -5.36
CA TYR A 139 -22.27 -8.81 -4.28
C TYR A 139 -22.97 -7.56 -4.81
N GLY A 140 -22.39 -6.88 -5.79
CA GLY A 140 -23.00 -5.73 -6.46
C GLY A 140 -23.29 -4.53 -5.56
N GLU A 141 -22.60 -4.42 -4.41
CA GLU A 141 -22.78 -3.30 -3.48
C GLU A 141 -22.17 -1.99 -3.99
N LEU A 142 -21.09 -2.11 -4.81
CA LEU A 142 -20.42 -0.99 -5.43
C LEU A 142 -20.62 -1.01 -6.96
N ILE A 143 -20.84 0.18 -7.50
CA ILE A 143 -20.80 0.43 -8.94
C ILE A 143 -19.43 1.02 -9.25
N LEU A 144 -18.61 0.27 -9.99
CA LEU A 144 -17.26 0.69 -10.39
C LEU A 144 -17.30 1.53 -11.65
N PRO A 145 -16.37 2.47 -11.86
CA PRO A 145 -16.26 3.24 -13.10
C PRO A 145 -16.00 2.33 -14.30
N SER A 146 -16.69 2.60 -15.41
CA SER A 146 -16.41 1.97 -16.70
C SER A 146 -15.32 2.77 -17.41
N ASN A 147 -14.08 2.30 -17.34
CA ASN A 147 -12.94 2.99 -17.96
C ASN A 147 -12.66 2.51 -19.38
N GLU A 148 -13.14 1.30 -19.72
CA GLU A 148 -12.88 0.62 -20.99
C GLU A 148 -13.97 -0.41 -21.31
N PRO A 149 -14.11 -0.86 -22.55
CA PRO A 149 -14.98 -1.98 -22.89
C PRO A 149 -14.51 -3.25 -22.15
N GLY A 150 -15.39 -3.85 -21.36
CA GLY A 150 -15.05 -5.01 -20.53
C GLY A 150 -15.02 -6.35 -21.28
N SER A 151 -15.61 -6.41 -22.49
CA SER A 151 -15.65 -7.62 -23.30
C SER A 151 -16.06 -7.29 -24.74
N SER A 152 -15.49 -8.02 -25.70
CA SER A 152 -15.89 -7.95 -27.12
C SER A 152 -17.17 -8.73 -27.45
N ILE A 153 -17.58 -9.65 -26.57
CA ILE A 153 -18.72 -10.56 -26.81
C ILE A 153 -19.84 -10.43 -25.78
N MET A 154 -19.63 -9.73 -24.66
CA MET A 154 -20.61 -9.52 -23.60
C MET A 154 -20.89 -8.02 -23.43
N PRO A 155 -21.96 -7.48 -24.07
CA PRO A 155 -22.26 -6.04 -23.99
C PRO A 155 -22.47 -5.56 -22.55
N GLY A 156 -21.95 -4.39 -22.22
CA GLY A 156 -22.16 -3.76 -20.91
C GLY A 156 -21.38 -4.39 -19.75
N LYS A 157 -20.49 -5.35 -19.99
CA LYS A 157 -19.62 -5.91 -18.96
C LYS A 157 -18.57 -4.88 -18.55
N VAL A 158 -18.50 -4.58 -17.24
CA VAL A 158 -17.49 -3.71 -16.65
C VAL A 158 -16.55 -4.55 -15.80
N ASN A 159 -15.26 -4.57 -16.15
CA ASN A 159 -14.25 -5.30 -15.38
C ASN A 159 -13.59 -4.37 -14.36
N PRO A 160 -13.18 -4.89 -13.18
CA PRO A 160 -12.48 -4.11 -12.14
C PRO A 160 -10.99 -3.96 -12.45
N THR A 161 -10.63 -3.57 -13.69
CA THR A 161 -9.25 -3.59 -14.22
C THR A 161 -8.26 -2.76 -13.40
N GLN A 162 -8.69 -1.64 -12.83
CA GLN A 162 -7.83 -0.84 -11.95
C GLN A 162 -7.48 -1.58 -10.64
N SER A 163 -8.44 -2.31 -10.06
CA SER A 163 -8.17 -3.16 -8.90
C SER A 163 -7.24 -4.32 -9.25
N GLU A 164 -7.43 -4.93 -10.43
CA GLU A 164 -6.57 -6.02 -10.92
C GLU A 164 -5.14 -5.53 -11.16
N ALA A 165 -4.96 -4.37 -11.79
CA ALA A 165 -3.65 -3.76 -12.00
C ALA A 165 -2.91 -3.51 -10.67
N VAL A 166 -3.61 -2.96 -9.67
CA VAL A 166 -3.03 -2.76 -8.33
C VAL A 166 -2.59 -4.09 -7.71
N THR A 167 -3.40 -5.15 -7.82
CA THR A 167 -3.02 -6.46 -7.25
C THR A 167 -1.77 -7.03 -7.92
N MET A 168 -1.63 -6.90 -9.25
CA MET A 168 -0.42 -7.32 -9.97
C MET A 168 0.82 -6.52 -9.54
N VAL A 169 0.68 -5.20 -9.40
CA VAL A 169 1.75 -4.33 -8.89
C VAL A 169 2.16 -4.73 -7.47
N CYS A 170 1.19 -5.03 -6.60
CA CYS A 170 1.48 -5.49 -5.23
C CYS A 170 2.29 -6.79 -5.22
N VAL A 171 1.95 -7.77 -6.05
CA VAL A 171 2.73 -9.02 -6.20
C VAL A 171 4.16 -8.71 -6.63
N LYS A 172 4.34 -7.82 -7.61
CA LYS A 172 5.68 -7.43 -8.09
C LYS A 172 6.51 -6.76 -6.99
N VAL A 173 5.92 -5.84 -6.22
CA VAL A 173 6.61 -5.16 -5.10
C VAL A 173 7.01 -6.15 -4.00
N ILE A 174 6.15 -7.11 -3.67
CA ILE A 174 6.46 -8.18 -2.71
C ILE A 174 7.64 -9.02 -3.21
N GLY A 175 7.65 -9.38 -4.51
CA GLY A 175 8.75 -10.12 -5.13
C GLY A 175 10.07 -9.34 -5.11
N ASN A 176 10.03 -8.04 -5.41
CA ASN A 176 11.20 -7.16 -5.33
C ASN A 176 11.74 -7.04 -3.91
N HIS A 177 10.86 -6.94 -2.90
CA HIS A 177 11.25 -6.89 -1.50
C HIS A 177 11.99 -8.17 -1.07
N ASN A 178 11.53 -9.34 -1.48
CA ASN A 178 12.22 -10.60 -1.21
C ASN A 178 13.64 -10.58 -1.81
N GLY A 179 13.79 -10.12 -3.05
CA GLY A 179 15.09 -9.96 -3.70
C GLY A 179 16.01 -8.99 -2.96
N ILE A 180 15.48 -7.85 -2.51
CA ILE A 180 16.21 -6.84 -1.73
C ILE A 180 16.66 -7.42 -0.37
N THR A 181 15.79 -8.15 0.33
CA THR A 181 16.10 -8.78 1.61
C THR A 181 17.24 -9.79 1.47
N MET A 182 17.17 -10.65 0.46
CA MET A 182 18.25 -11.60 0.18
C MET A 182 19.55 -10.90 -0.19
N ALA A 183 19.48 -9.88 -1.06
CA ALA A 183 20.65 -9.09 -1.43
C ALA A 183 21.27 -8.35 -0.23
N GLY A 184 20.45 -7.84 0.68
CA GLY A 184 20.91 -7.21 1.93
C GLY A 184 21.67 -8.17 2.84
N SER A 185 21.29 -9.46 2.87
CA SER A 185 21.94 -10.49 3.70
C SER A 185 23.28 -10.99 3.17
N HIS A 186 23.69 -10.60 1.95
CA HIS A 186 24.89 -11.10 1.27
C HIS A 186 26.13 -10.20 1.37
N GLY A 187 26.15 -9.18 2.22
CA GLY A 187 27.35 -8.39 2.47
C GLY A 187 28.46 -9.24 3.10
N HIS A 188 29.71 -9.10 2.60
CA HIS A 188 30.88 -9.78 3.12
C HIS A 188 31.90 -8.74 3.55
N PHE A 189 32.34 -8.82 4.82
CA PHE A 189 33.28 -7.90 5.41
C PHE A 189 32.87 -6.42 5.18
N GLU A 190 33.67 -5.63 4.49
CA GLU A 190 33.51 -4.17 4.39
C GLU A 190 32.68 -3.72 3.17
N LEU A 191 32.11 -4.66 2.38
CA LEU A 191 31.31 -4.29 1.21
C LEU A 191 30.17 -5.26 0.91
N ASN A 192 28.98 -4.74 0.79
CA ASN A 192 27.89 -5.42 0.10
C ASN A 192 27.93 -5.05 -1.39
N VAL A 193 28.17 -6.04 -2.27
CA VAL A 193 28.26 -5.86 -3.71
C VAL A 193 26.95 -5.90 -4.46
N PHE A 194 25.83 -6.21 -3.79
CA PHE A 194 24.51 -6.38 -4.42
C PHE A 194 23.79 -5.05 -4.72
N LYS A 195 24.49 -3.93 -4.65
CA LYS A 195 23.95 -2.59 -4.90
C LYS A 195 23.16 -2.46 -6.21
N PRO A 196 23.61 -3.00 -7.37
CA PRO A 196 22.85 -2.91 -8.62
C PRO A 196 21.49 -3.60 -8.57
N LEU A 197 21.40 -4.76 -7.92
CA LEU A 197 20.15 -5.49 -7.73
C LEU A 197 19.21 -4.73 -6.79
N ILE A 198 19.74 -4.25 -5.67
CA ILE A 198 18.98 -3.52 -4.66
C ILE A 198 18.39 -2.25 -5.26
N ILE A 199 19.21 -1.43 -5.95
CA ILE A 199 18.74 -0.15 -6.51
C ILE A 199 17.72 -0.36 -7.63
N HIS A 200 17.92 -1.36 -8.49
CA HIS A 200 16.98 -1.68 -9.56
C HIS A 200 15.59 -2.04 -8.98
N ASN A 201 15.56 -2.96 -8.02
CA ASN A 201 14.30 -3.44 -7.43
C ASN A 201 13.58 -2.36 -6.62
N ILE A 202 14.32 -1.52 -5.86
CA ILE A 202 13.69 -0.48 -5.05
C ILE A 202 13.11 0.64 -5.90
N LEU A 203 13.85 1.11 -6.91
CA LEU A 203 13.38 2.17 -7.81
C LEU A 203 12.15 1.69 -8.60
N GLN A 204 12.18 0.48 -9.15
CA GLN A 204 11.02 -0.11 -9.82
C GLN A 204 9.81 -0.17 -8.88
N SER A 205 10.00 -0.63 -7.62
CA SER A 205 8.91 -0.72 -6.65
C SER A 205 8.29 0.65 -6.34
N ILE A 206 9.10 1.69 -6.21
CA ILE A 206 8.64 3.06 -5.98
C ILE A 206 7.80 3.55 -7.17
N GLU A 207 8.33 3.40 -8.38
CA GLU A 207 7.69 3.86 -9.62
C GLU A 207 6.32 3.19 -9.82
N ILE A 208 6.29 1.85 -9.90
CA ILE A 208 5.04 1.13 -10.20
C ILE A 208 3.99 1.28 -9.09
N MET A 209 4.39 1.37 -7.82
CA MET A 209 3.47 1.61 -6.71
C MET A 209 2.90 3.04 -6.73
N SER A 210 3.74 4.03 -7.04
CA SER A 210 3.32 5.42 -7.18
C SER A 210 2.27 5.57 -8.28
N ASP A 211 2.57 5.04 -9.47
CA ASP A 211 1.69 5.15 -10.65
C ASP A 211 0.39 4.39 -10.46
N SER A 212 0.45 3.15 -9.96
CA SER A 212 -0.75 2.37 -9.70
C SER A 212 -1.63 2.98 -8.61
N SER A 213 -1.04 3.55 -7.57
CA SER A 213 -1.80 4.26 -6.52
C SER A 213 -2.52 5.50 -7.06
N LYS A 214 -1.89 6.23 -7.97
CA LYS A 214 -2.46 7.41 -8.63
C LYS A 214 -3.60 7.03 -9.56
N THR A 215 -3.38 6.05 -10.43
CA THR A 215 -4.41 5.58 -11.39
C THR A 215 -5.59 4.95 -10.66
N PHE A 216 -5.36 4.12 -9.66
CA PHE A 216 -6.41 3.54 -8.82
C PHE A 216 -7.25 4.61 -8.11
N ALA A 217 -6.61 5.64 -7.57
CA ALA A 217 -7.33 6.75 -6.93
C ALA A 217 -8.22 7.50 -7.93
N LEU A 218 -7.70 7.81 -9.12
CA LEU A 218 -8.38 8.64 -10.13
C LEU A 218 -9.44 7.88 -10.92
N TYR A 219 -9.11 6.66 -11.37
CA TYR A 219 -9.93 5.89 -12.31
C TYR A 219 -10.78 4.80 -11.64
N CYS A 220 -10.54 4.52 -10.35
CA CYS A 220 -11.40 3.63 -9.58
C CYS A 220 -12.05 4.36 -8.42
N VAL A 221 -11.29 4.63 -7.33
CA VAL A 221 -11.85 5.05 -6.03
C VAL A 221 -12.71 6.31 -6.15
N LYS A 222 -12.26 7.33 -6.88
CA LYS A 222 -12.98 8.60 -7.07
C LYS A 222 -14.36 8.39 -7.68
N GLY A 223 -14.49 7.47 -8.62
CA GLY A 223 -15.73 7.22 -9.38
C GLY A 223 -16.66 6.16 -8.77
N ILE A 224 -16.26 5.47 -7.69
CA ILE A 224 -17.11 4.48 -7.03
C ILE A 224 -18.42 5.09 -6.56
N LYS A 225 -19.54 4.39 -6.82
CA LYS A 225 -20.87 4.69 -6.29
C LYS A 225 -21.39 3.50 -5.49
N ALA A 226 -22.24 3.76 -4.50
CA ALA A 226 -22.93 2.71 -3.77
C ALA A 226 -24.24 2.33 -4.49
N ASP A 227 -24.47 1.05 -4.75
CA ASP A 227 -25.79 0.55 -5.13
C ASP A 227 -26.66 0.39 -3.89
N LYS A 228 -27.35 1.48 -3.51
CA LYS A 228 -28.17 1.52 -2.30
C LYS A 228 -29.30 0.50 -2.33
N LYS A 229 -29.83 0.16 -3.52
CA LYS A 229 -30.92 -0.83 -3.66
C LYS A 229 -30.38 -2.23 -3.36
N ARG A 230 -29.24 -2.57 -3.95
CA ARG A 230 -28.58 -3.86 -3.72
C ARG A 230 -28.13 -4.02 -2.28
N ILE A 231 -27.50 -2.99 -1.71
CA ILE A 231 -27.08 -2.96 -0.31
C ILE A 231 -28.27 -3.20 0.62
N LYS A 232 -29.37 -2.47 0.42
CA LYS A 232 -30.60 -2.65 1.21
C LYS A 232 -31.17 -4.06 1.06
N HIS A 233 -31.25 -4.57 -0.17
CA HIS A 233 -31.73 -5.93 -0.42
C HIS A 233 -30.92 -6.99 0.33
N LEU A 234 -29.59 -6.90 0.30
CA LEU A 234 -28.72 -7.82 1.04
C LEU A 234 -28.87 -7.69 2.55
N LEU A 235 -29.01 -6.45 3.06
CA LEU A 235 -29.22 -6.20 4.47
C LEU A 235 -30.55 -6.76 4.97
N ASP A 236 -31.64 -6.52 4.23
CA ASP A 236 -32.99 -6.97 4.61
C ASP A 236 -33.13 -8.51 4.61
N ASN A 237 -32.32 -9.20 3.81
CA ASN A 237 -32.28 -10.67 3.74
C ASN A 237 -31.27 -11.33 4.70
N SER A 238 -30.48 -10.55 5.41
CA SER A 238 -29.52 -11.09 6.37
C SER A 238 -30.19 -11.31 7.74
N LEU A 239 -30.02 -12.52 8.28
CA LEU A 239 -30.50 -12.85 9.63
C LEU A 239 -29.65 -12.24 10.74
N MET A 240 -28.46 -11.69 10.42
CA MET A 240 -27.53 -11.17 11.42
C MET A 240 -28.00 -9.89 12.11
N LEU A 241 -29.09 -9.27 11.62
CA LEU A 241 -29.79 -8.18 12.30
C LEU A 241 -30.30 -8.59 13.70
N VAL A 242 -30.64 -9.86 13.87
CA VAL A 242 -31.11 -10.42 15.15
C VAL A 242 -30.09 -10.29 16.28
N THR A 243 -28.79 -10.19 15.94
CA THR A 243 -27.71 -10.00 16.92
C THR A 243 -27.94 -8.77 17.81
N ALA A 244 -28.63 -7.74 17.32
CA ALA A 244 -29.00 -6.56 18.10
C ALA A 244 -30.02 -6.86 19.21
N LEU A 245 -30.74 -7.99 19.16
CA LEU A 245 -31.73 -8.40 20.15
C LEU A 245 -31.11 -9.24 21.28
N VAL A 246 -29.91 -9.82 21.06
CA VAL A 246 -29.24 -10.68 22.06
C VAL A 246 -29.20 -10.08 23.46
N PRO A 247 -28.88 -8.80 23.67
CA PRO A 247 -28.89 -8.21 25.00
C PRO A 247 -30.27 -8.20 25.69
N LYS A 248 -31.37 -8.29 24.90
CA LYS A 248 -32.73 -8.25 25.40
C LYS A 248 -33.38 -9.63 25.61
N ILE A 249 -33.07 -10.57 24.71
CA ILE A 249 -33.77 -11.87 24.69
C ILE A 249 -32.85 -13.07 24.96
N GLY A 250 -31.54 -12.84 25.03
CA GLY A 250 -30.50 -13.87 25.18
C GLY A 250 -30.09 -14.49 23.83
N TYR A 251 -28.90 -15.12 23.81
CA TYR A 251 -28.30 -15.71 22.61
C TYR A 251 -29.15 -16.86 22.04
N ASP A 252 -29.67 -17.76 22.92
CA ASP A 252 -30.40 -18.94 22.49
C ASP A 252 -31.77 -18.64 21.88
N LYS A 253 -32.31 -17.43 22.11
CA LYS A 253 -33.60 -16.99 21.55
C LYS A 253 -33.47 -16.06 20.38
N ALA A 254 -32.24 -15.61 20.07
CA ALA A 254 -31.92 -14.76 18.93
C ALA A 254 -31.52 -15.58 17.69
#